data_4045a1616b86312f0b1b010873fa6313
#
_entry.id   4045a1616b86312f0b1b010873fa6313
#
_cell.length_a   1.000
_cell.length_b   1.000
_cell.length_c   1.000
_cell.angle_alpha   90.00
_cell.angle_beta   90.00
_cell.angle_gamma   90.00
#
_symmetry.space_group_name_H-M   'P 1'
#
loop_
_entity.id
_entity.type
_entity.pdbx_description
1 polymer ?
#
loop_
_entity_poly.entity_id
_entity_poly.type
_entity_poly.pdbx_seq_one_letter_code
_entity_poly.pdbx_strand_id
1 'polypeptide(L)'
;MKSIKVGVCGVGNVGGAVLENLSNSPEIVENNGGVKIDVIQVGARKGKSAVSFDLNVTTELLDVANNPEVEVLIELIGGCDLAKDLVETSIRNGKHIVTANKALIATHGDELFELAKEHNVQIGFEASVAGGTPVIKALREGLVANKVNWFAGILNGTTTVSYTHLTLPTICSV
;
A
#
# COMPACT_ATOMS: atom_id res chain seq x y z
N MET A 1 -19.90 14.08 3.98
CA MET A 1 -19.24 12.80 3.73
C MET A 1 -17.92 12.84 4.50
N LYS A 2 -17.47 11.73 5.08
CA LYS A 2 -16.17 11.69 5.79
C LYS A 2 -15.06 11.79 4.73
N SER A 3 -14.05 12.64 4.97
CA SER A 3 -12.84 12.70 4.15
C SER A 3 -11.71 11.97 4.87
N ILE A 4 -10.87 11.28 4.11
CA ILE A 4 -9.64 10.62 4.57
C ILE A 4 -8.47 11.32 3.90
N LYS A 5 -7.55 11.85 4.71
CA LYS A 5 -6.36 12.53 4.25
C LYS A 5 -5.24 11.52 4.00
N VAL A 6 -4.74 11.48 2.76
CA VAL A 6 -3.71 10.51 2.37
C VAL A 6 -2.41 11.19 1.96
N GLY A 7 -1.30 10.51 2.29
CA GLY A 7 0.02 10.81 1.77
C GLY A 7 0.46 9.73 0.79
N VAL A 8 1.00 10.10 -0.37
CA VAL A 8 1.44 9.16 -1.40
C VAL A 8 2.95 9.23 -1.54
N CYS A 9 3.66 8.13 -1.32
CA CYS A 9 5.10 8.03 -1.53
C CYS A 9 5.42 7.15 -2.74
N GLY A 10 6.04 7.76 -3.75
CA GLY A 10 6.39 7.14 -5.02
C GLY A 10 5.46 7.53 -6.16
N VAL A 11 6.01 8.30 -7.12
CA VAL A 11 5.31 8.79 -8.33
C VAL A 11 5.84 8.12 -9.60
N GLY A 12 6.14 6.83 -9.51
CA GLY A 12 6.43 5.99 -10.67
C GLY A 12 5.16 5.70 -11.48
N ASN A 13 5.22 4.67 -12.34
CA ASN A 13 4.06 4.27 -13.14
C ASN A 13 2.82 3.98 -12.28
N VAL A 14 3.00 3.24 -11.19
CA VAL A 14 1.88 2.89 -10.30
C VAL A 14 1.37 4.13 -9.55
N GLY A 15 2.27 4.89 -8.92
CA GLY A 15 1.89 6.08 -8.16
C GLY A 15 1.28 7.18 -9.02
N GLY A 16 1.80 7.38 -10.23
CA GLY A 16 1.20 8.30 -11.20
C GLY A 16 -0.22 7.90 -11.56
N ALA A 17 -0.45 6.61 -11.87
CA ALA A 17 -1.77 6.09 -12.17
C ALA A 17 -2.75 6.20 -10.99
N VAL A 18 -2.28 5.98 -9.75
CA VAL A 18 -3.09 6.17 -8.54
C VAL A 18 -3.53 7.63 -8.39
N LEU A 19 -2.59 8.57 -8.52
CA LEU A 19 -2.89 10.00 -8.42
C LEU A 19 -3.84 10.46 -9.54
N GLU A 20 -3.62 9.99 -10.75
CA GLU A 20 -4.48 10.28 -11.89
C GLU A 20 -5.90 9.75 -11.69
N ASN A 21 -6.07 8.51 -11.22
CA ASN A 21 -7.38 7.94 -10.95
C ASN A 21 -8.11 8.69 -9.83
N LEU A 22 -7.41 9.04 -8.74
CA LEU A 22 -8.01 9.80 -7.64
C LEU A 22 -8.43 11.21 -8.07
N SER A 23 -7.71 11.82 -9.01
CA SER A 23 -8.02 13.14 -9.54
C SER A 23 -9.14 13.13 -10.60
N ASN A 24 -9.10 12.16 -11.52
CA ASN A 24 -10.00 12.13 -12.68
C ASN A 24 -11.36 11.48 -12.38
N SER A 25 -11.43 10.65 -11.33
CA SER A 25 -12.64 9.88 -11.02
C SER A 25 -12.96 9.85 -9.52
N PRO A 26 -12.97 11.02 -8.83
CA PRO A 26 -13.23 11.05 -7.39
C PRO A 26 -14.61 10.50 -7.05
N GLU A 27 -15.61 10.78 -7.89
CA GLU A 27 -16.99 10.31 -7.70
C GLU A 27 -17.11 8.77 -7.66
N ILE A 28 -16.32 8.06 -8.46
CA ILE A 28 -16.33 6.59 -8.47
C ILE A 28 -15.81 6.07 -7.12
N VAL A 29 -14.73 6.66 -6.61
CA VAL A 29 -14.15 6.29 -5.33
C VAL A 29 -15.12 6.62 -4.19
N GLU A 30 -15.71 7.79 -4.21
CA GLU A 30 -16.68 8.25 -3.22
C GLU A 30 -17.94 7.37 -3.20
N ASN A 31 -18.51 7.08 -4.36
CA ASN A 31 -19.71 6.26 -4.46
C ASN A 31 -19.50 4.81 -4.05
N ASN A 32 -18.35 4.22 -4.40
CA ASN A 32 -18.05 2.83 -4.08
C ASN A 32 -17.48 2.66 -2.66
N GLY A 33 -16.70 3.64 -2.19
CA GLY A 33 -16.03 3.58 -0.89
C GLY A 33 -16.80 4.28 0.25
N GLY A 34 -17.77 5.11 -0.08
CA GLY A 34 -18.53 5.88 0.92
C GLY A 34 -17.74 6.99 1.61
N VAL A 35 -16.53 7.28 1.14
CA VAL A 35 -15.62 8.28 1.71
C VAL A 35 -14.92 9.06 0.59
N LYS A 36 -14.59 10.31 0.88
CA LYS A 36 -13.73 11.12 0.02
C LYS A 36 -12.27 10.86 0.36
N ILE A 37 -11.42 10.76 -0.65
CA ILE A 37 -9.97 10.65 -0.48
C ILE A 37 -9.33 11.97 -0.88
N ASP A 38 -8.66 12.62 0.07
CA ASP A 38 -7.93 13.87 -0.16
C ASP A 38 -6.42 13.59 -0.11
N VAL A 39 -5.74 13.72 -1.24
CA VAL A 39 -4.27 13.64 -1.30
C VAL A 39 -3.70 14.97 -0.82
N ILE A 40 -3.09 14.99 0.35
CA ILE A 40 -2.59 16.22 0.98
C ILE A 40 -1.07 16.39 0.85
N GLN A 41 -0.35 15.30 0.61
CA GLN A 41 1.11 15.34 0.42
C GLN A 41 1.60 14.21 -0.46
N VAL A 42 2.64 14.50 -1.25
CA VAL A 42 3.28 13.52 -2.14
C VAL A 42 4.78 13.50 -1.91
N GLY A 43 5.33 12.31 -1.68
CA GLY A 43 6.76 12.07 -1.60
C GLY A 43 7.32 11.56 -2.93
N ALA A 44 8.25 12.29 -3.52
CA ALA A 44 8.85 11.94 -4.81
C ALA A 44 10.35 12.23 -4.85
N ARG A 45 11.15 11.35 -5.45
CA ARG A 45 12.58 11.63 -5.67
C ARG A 45 12.78 12.80 -6.63
N LYS A 46 13.87 13.57 -6.43
CA LYS A 46 14.28 14.66 -7.35
C LYS A 46 14.28 14.17 -8.81
N GLY A 47 13.71 14.96 -9.70
CA GLY A 47 13.68 14.71 -11.15
C GLY A 47 12.44 13.96 -11.66
N LYS A 48 11.52 13.49 -10.81
CA LYS A 48 10.21 12.95 -11.23
C LYS A 48 9.12 13.99 -11.01
N SER A 49 9.26 15.13 -11.65
CA SER A 49 8.28 16.21 -11.68
C SER A 49 7.19 15.95 -12.75
N ALA A 50 6.61 14.78 -12.74
CA ALA A 50 5.52 14.46 -13.68
C ALA A 50 4.15 14.48 -13.00
N VAL A 51 4.02 15.22 -11.91
CA VAL A 51 2.73 15.40 -11.27
C VAL A 51 2.27 16.80 -11.61
N SER A 52 1.44 16.93 -12.62
CA SER A 52 0.77 18.19 -13.00
C SER A 52 -0.39 18.53 -12.04
N PHE A 53 -0.30 18.05 -10.80
CA PHE A 53 -1.27 18.31 -9.75
C PHE A 53 -0.73 19.42 -8.84
N ASP A 54 -1.59 20.31 -8.42
CA ASP A 54 -1.29 21.34 -7.40
C ASP A 54 -1.22 20.68 -6.02
N LEU A 55 -0.21 19.81 -5.84
CA LEU A 55 0.00 19.02 -4.64
C LEU A 55 1.27 19.44 -3.91
N ASN A 56 1.25 19.34 -2.59
CA ASN A 56 2.44 19.54 -1.75
C ASN A 56 3.42 18.37 -1.97
N VAL A 57 4.48 18.61 -2.73
CA VAL A 57 5.49 17.60 -3.08
C VAL A 57 6.76 17.78 -2.24
N THR A 58 7.20 16.72 -1.56
CA THR A 58 8.48 16.67 -0.86
C THR A 58 9.43 15.66 -1.48
N THR A 59 10.75 15.91 -1.37
CA THR A 59 11.79 14.94 -1.72
C THR A 59 12.18 14.04 -0.56
N GLU A 60 11.86 14.44 0.66
CA GLU A 60 12.12 13.71 1.88
C GLU A 60 10.88 12.87 2.22
N LEU A 61 10.93 11.57 1.91
CA LEU A 61 9.76 10.70 2.04
C LEU A 61 9.26 10.57 3.48
N LEU A 62 10.17 10.67 4.45
CA LEU A 62 9.81 10.62 5.86
C LEU A 62 9.00 11.85 6.32
N ASP A 63 9.02 12.96 5.59
CA ASP A 63 8.14 14.09 5.89
C ASP A 63 6.66 13.69 5.76
N VAL A 64 6.33 12.80 4.81
CA VAL A 64 4.97 12.29 4.64
C VAL A 64 4.58 11.39 5.82
N ALA A 65 5.51 10.54 6.26
CA ALA A 65 5.30 9.67 7.42
C ALA A 65 5.14 10.48 8.72
N ASN A 66 5.82 11.61 8.83
CA ASN A 66 5.80 12.48 10.00
C ASN A 66 4.72 13.56 9.97
N ASN A 67 4.04 13.75 8.84
CA ASN A 67 2.96 14.74 8.74
C ASN A 67 1.74 14.31 9.58
N PRO A 68 1.38 15.04 10.64
CA PRO A 68 0.28 14.64 11.53
C PRO A 68 -1.10 14.69 10.88
N GLU A 69 -1.24 15.37 9.75
CA GLU A 69 -2.51 15.43 9.02
C GLU A 69 -2.76 14.22 8.12
N VAL A 70 -1.73 13.45 7.80
CA VAL A 70 -1.87 12.22 6.99
C VAL A 70 -2.43 11.11 7.87
N GLU A 71 -3.57 10.57 7.49
CA GLU A 71 -4.23 9.44 8.16
C GLU A 71 -3.82 8.11 7.55
N VAL A 72 -3.59 8.08 6.23
CA VAL A 72 -3.19 6.88 5.48
C VAL A 72 -1.97 7.17 4.63
N LEU A 73 -0.93 6.35 4.76
CA LEU A 73 0.22 6.35 3.87
C LEU A 73 0.00 5.36 2.73
N ILE A 74 0.17 5.80 1.48
CA ILE A 74 0.20 4.95 0.30
C ILE A 74 1.65 4.82 -0.16
N GLU A 75 2.26 3.64 0.05
CA GLU A 75 3.66 3.33 -0.28
C GLU A 75 3.74 2.64 -1.65
N LEU A 76 4.41 3.29 -2.60
CA LEU A 76 4.57 2.86 -3.99
C LEU A 76 6.00 3.07 -4.49
N ILE A 77 6.99 3.09 -3.57
CA ILE A 77 8.38 3.42 -3.93
C ILE A 77 9.19 2.24 -4.45
N GLY A 78 8.83 1.03 -4.03
CA GLY A 78 9.59 -0.18 -4.33
C GLY A 78 10.92 -0.29 -3.58
N GLY A 79 11.52 -1.48 -3.61
CA GLY A 79 12.67 -1.81 -2.76
C GLY A 79 12.26 -2.14 -1.33
N CYS A 80 13.21 -2.48 -0.45
CA CYS A 80 12.88 -2.90 0.91
C CYS A 80 13.30 -1.87 1.97
N ASP A 81 14.56 -1.42 1.98
CA ASP A 81 15.13 -0.67 3.11
C ASP A 81 14.36 0.62 3.41
N LEU A 82 14.34 1.54 2.45
CA LEU A 82 13.64 2.82 2.61
C LEU A 82 12.13 2.64 2.76
N ALA A 83 11.54 1.65 2.09
CA ALA A 83 10.11 1.36 2.21
C ALA A 83 9.77 0.85 3.61
N LYS A 84 10.64 0.03 4.21
CA LYS A 84 10.49 -0.44 5.58
C LYS A 84 10.51 0.72 6.56
N ASP A 85 11.56 1.55 6.52
CA ASP A 85 11.69 2.71 7.41
C ASP A 85 10.49 3.65 7.32
N LEU A 86 10.01 3.89 6.09
CA LEU A 86 8.86 4.74 5.82
C LEU A 86 7.57 4.16 6.44
N VAL A 87 7.34 2.87 6.23
CA VAL A 87 6.14 2.17 6.72
C VAL A 87 6.17 2.05 8.25
N GLU A 88 7.30 1.64 8.84
CA GLU A 88 7.45 1.57 10.30
C GLU A 88 7.22 2.92 10.97
N THR A 89 7.84 3.99 10.43
CA THR A 89 7.65 5.34 10.95
C THR A 89 6.19 5.75 10.90
N SER A 90 5.51 5.45 9.79
CA SER A 90 4.09 5.76 9.62
C SER A 90 3.20 5.00 10.59
N ILE A 91 3.47 3.70 10.80
CA ILE A 91 2.74 2.87 11.76
C ILE A 91 2.90 3.44 13.18
N ARG A 92 4.14 3.76 13.59
CA ARG A 92 4.42 4.35 14.91
C ARG A 92 3.74 5.70 15.11
N ASN A 93 3.51 6.44 14.04
CA ASN A 93 2.74 7.69 14.02
C ASN A 93 1.21 7.47 13.90
N GLY A 94 0.73 6.24 14.04
CA GLY A 94 -0.70 5.91 14.07
C GLY A 94 -1.39 5.96 12.70
N LYS A 95 -0.63 5.90 11.60
CA LYS A 95 -1.18 5.93 10.24
C LYS A 95 -1.50 4.55 9.72
N HIS A 96 -2.62 4.40 9.04
CA HIS A 96 -2.90 3.22 8.23
C HIS A 96 -1.99 3.18 7.00
N ILE A 97 -1.71 2.00 6.51
CA ILE A 97 -0.80 1.78 5.36
C ILE A 97 -1.54 1.13 4.21
N VAL A 98 -1.24 1.57 2.99
CA VAL A 98 -1.55 0.86 1.76
C VAL A 98 -0.26 0.68 0.98
N THR A 99 0.09 -0.55 0.62
CA THR A 99 1.33 -0.82 -0.14
C THR A 99 1.09 -1.75 -1.33
N ALA A 100 1.79 -1.48 -2.42
CA ALA A 100 1.89 -2.38 -3.58
C ALA A 100 3.25 -3.09 -3.66
N ASN A 101 4.06 -2.99 -2.60
CA ASN A 101 5.44 -3.47 -2.58
C ASN A 101 5.53 -4.94 -2.18
N LYS A 102 5.61 -5.81 -3.17
CA LYS A 102 5.73 -7.27 -2.97
C LYS A 102 6.96 -7.66 -2.15
N ALA A 103 8.10 -7.02 -2.45
CA ALA A 103 9.34 -7.35 -1.77
C ALA A 103 9.28 -6.99 -0.29
N LEU A 104 8.72 -5.83 0.05
CA LEU A 104 8.51 -5.41 1.42
C LEU A 104 7.65 -6.41 2.20
N ILE A 105 6.50 -6.78 1.65
CA ILE A 105 5.58 -7.73 2.31
C ILE A 105 6.20 -9.12 2.41
N ALA A 106 6.91 -9.59 1.38
CA ALA A 106 7.55 -10.90 1.39
C ALA A 106 8.71 -11.01 2.40
N THR A 107 9.45 -9.90 2.62
CA THR A 107 10.64 -9.91 3.47
C THR A 107 10.35 -9.48 4.90
N HIS A 108 9.47 -8.51 5.08
CA HIS A 108 9.22 -7.83 6.36
C HIS A 108 7.75 -7.85 6.78
N GLY A 109 6.88 -8.60 6.08
CA GLY A 109 5.45 -8.60 6.34
C GLY A 109 5.11 -8.94 7.78
N ASP A 110 5.68 -10.02 8.31
CA ASP A 110 5.37 -10.50 9.67
C ASP A 110 5.65 -9.42 10.73
N GLU A 111 6.85 -8.82 10.69
CA GLU A 111 7.22 -7.77 11.65
C GLU A 111 6.36 -6.50 11.50
N LEU A 112 6.00 -6.13 10.25
CA LEU A 112 5.15 -4.96 10.00
C LEU A 112 3.71 -5.20 10.43
N PHE A 113 3.17 -6.41 10.25
CA PHE A 113 1.83 -6.74 10.72
C PHE A 113 1.72 -6.78 12.24
N GLU A 114 2.73 -7.31 12.94
CA GLU A 114 2.76 -7.27 14.40
C GLU A 114 2.86 -5.82 14.91
N LEU A 115 3.73 -5.01 14.33
CA LEU A 115 3.85 -3.59 14.66
C LEU A 115 2.52 -2.83 14.43
N ALA A 116 1.85 -3.11 13.31
CA ALA A 116 0.56 -2.49 13.00
C ALA A 116 -0.52 -2.87 14.02
N LYS A 117 -0.53 -4.11 14.48
CA LYS A 117 -1.42 -4.59 15.51
C LYS A 117 -1.17 -3.90 16.86
N GLU A 118 0.10 -3.75 17.26
CA GLU A 118 0.49 -3.03 18.48
C GLU A 118 0.01 -1.57 18.47
N HIS A 119 0.07 -0.92 17.30
CA HIS A 119 -0.34 0.47 17.11
C HIS A 119 -1.82 0.63 16.71
N ASN A 120 -2.59 -0.47 16.63
CA ASN A 120 -4.00 -0.48 16.24
C ASN A 120 -4.27 0.19 14.88
N VAL A 121 -3.36 -0.02 13.93
CA VAL A 121 -3.50 0.43 12.54
C VAL A 121 -3.60 -0.77 11.58
N GLN A 122 -4.00 -0.53 10.35
CA GLN A 122 -4.17 -1.57 9.34
C GLN A 122 -3.19 -1.41 8.19
N ILE A 123 -2.77 -2.53 7.63
CA ILE A 123 -2.00 -2.57 6.39
C ILE A 123 -2.87 -3.21 5.30
N GLY A 124 -3.19 -2.43 4.27
CA GLY A 124 -3.80 -2.87 3.03
C GLY A 124 -2.70 -3.24 2.03
N PHE A 125 -2.61 -4.51 1.65
CA PHE A 125 -1.54 -5.03 0.78
C PHE A 125 -2.07 -5.85 -0.41
N GLU A 126 -3.34 -5.68 -0.76
CA GLU A 126 -3.97 -6.36 -1.90
C GLU A 126 -3.17 -6.18 -3.20
N ALA A 127 -2.70 -4.95 -3.46
CA ALA A 127 -1.92 -4.62 -4.64
C ALA A 127 -0.50 -5.25 -4.65
N SER A 128 -0.05 -5.77 -3.52
CA SER A 128 1.23 -6.49 -3.40
C SER A 128 1.12 -7.96 -3.80
N VAL A 129 -0.10 -8.50 -3.93
CA VAL A 129 -0.34 -9.94 -4.13
C VAL A 129 -1.27 -10.15 -5.32
N ALA A 130 -0.89 -11.04 -6.25
CA ALA A 130 -1.72 -11.47 -7.38
C ALA A 130 -2.25 -10.33 -8.29
N GLY A 131 -1.61 -9.17 -8.28
CA GLY A 131 -1.95 -8.03 -9.16
C GLY A 131 -3.38 -7.52 -8.92
N GLY A 132 -4.21 -7.49 -9.95
CA GLY A 132 -5.59 -7.02 -9.88
C GLY A 132 -6.61 -8.02 -9.33
N THR A 133 -6.17 -9.20 -8.84
CA THR A 133 -7.08 -10.22 -8.31
C THR A 133 -7.28 -10.01 -6.81
N PRO A 134 -8.51 -9.78 -6.32
CA PRO A 134 -8.79 -9.45 -4.91
C PRO A 134 -8.77 -10.71 -4.01
N VAL A 135 -7.62 -11.40 -3.95
CA VAL A 135 -7.47 -12.67 -3.23
C VAL A 135 -7.39 -12.48 -1.71
N ILE A 136 -6.69 -11.46 -1.25
CA ILE A 136 -6.53 -11.17 0.18
C ILE A 136 -7.88 -10.75 0.77
N LYS A 137 -8.61 -9.88 0.08
CA LYS A 137 -9.96 -9.46 0.49
C LYS A 137 -10.93 -10.64 0.54
N ALA A 138 -10.88 -11.51 -0.46
CA ALA A 138 -11.72 -12.72 -0.49
C ALA A 138 -11.44 -13.63 0.71
N LEU A 139 -10.17 -13.84 1.07
CA LEU A 139 -9.78 -14.68 2.20
C LEU A 139 -10.11 -14.03 3.55
N ARG A 140 -9.83 -12.74 3.73
CA ARG A 140 -9.98 -12.06 5.02
C ARG A 140 -11.41 -11.62 5.34
N GLU A 141 -12.17 -11.23 4.33
CA GLU A 141 -13.53 -10.69 4.50
C GLU A 141 -14.59 -11.68 4.04
N GLY A 142 -14.46 -12.25 2.82
CA GLY A 142 -15.45 -13.16 2.26
C GLY A 142 -15.50 -14.51 2.97
N LEU A 143 -14.38 -14.99 3.49
CA LEU A 143 -14.25 -16.28 4.16
C LEU A 143 -13.97 -16.14 5.67
N VAL A 144 -14.27 -15.00 6.28
CA VAL A 144 -13.95 -14.72 7.69
C VAL A 144 -14.49 -15.74 8.69
N ALA A 145 -15.63 -16.38 8.39
CA ALA A 145 -16.24 -17.41 9.22
C ALA A 145 -15.72 -18.83 8.94
N ASN A 146 -14.82 -18.98 7.96
CA ASN A 146 -14.34 -20.28 7.51
C ASN A 146 -12.90 -20.53 7.95
N LYS A 147 -12.58 -21.78 8.28
CA LYS A 147 -11.21 -22.23 8.43
C LYS A 147 -10.69 -22.71 7.07
N VAL A 148 -9.80 -21.95 6.46
CA VAL A 148 -9.13 -22.36 5.22
C VAL A 148 -8.02 -23.35 5.59
N ASN A 149 -8.15 -24.60 5.15
CA ASN A 149 -7.15 -25.63 5.43
C ASN A 149 -6.00 -25.63 4.41
N TRP A 150 -6.33 -25.34 3.15
CA TRP A 150 -5.33 -25.19 2.07
C TRP A 150 -5.95 -24.42 0.90
N PHE A 151 -5.12 -23.84 0.08
CA PHE A 151 -5.52 -23.30 -1.21
C PHE A 151 -4.48 -23.67 -2.27
N ALA A 152 -4.90 -23.73 -3.52
CA ALA A 152 -4.04 -23.91 -4.68
C ALA A 152 -4.43 -22.93 -5.77
N GLY A 153 -3.45 -22.47 -6.53
CA GLY A 153 -3.68 -21.55 -7.63
C GLY A 153 -2.50 -21.54 -8.60
N ILE A 154 -2.77 -21.05 -9.81
CA ILE A 154 -1.72 -20.72 -10.77
C ILE A 154 -1.48 -19.22 -10.65
N LEU A 155 -0.37 -18.84 -10.00
CA LEU A 155 0.07 -17.46 -9.89
C LEU A 155 0.84 -17.14 -11.17
N ASN A 156 0.20 -16.47 -12.11
CA ASN A 156 0.75 -16.19 -13.43
C ASN A 156 0.86 -14.68 -13.68
N GLY A 157 1.67 -14.31 -14.64
CA GLY A 157 1.92 -12.95 -15.08
C GLY A 157 3.25 -12.40 -14.58
N THR A 158 3.25 -11.32 -13.85
CA THR A 158 4.46 -10.65 -13.33
C THR A 158 5.30 -11.50 -12.38
N THR A 159 4.81 -12.65 -11.97
CA THR A 159 5.51 -13.59 -11.09
C THR A 159 6.66 -14.32 -11.77
N THR A 160 6.65 -14.49 -13.07
CA THR A 160 7.66 -15.28 -13.82
C THR A 160 9.07 -14.73 -13.65
N VAL A 161 9.24 -13.44 -13.42
CA VAL A 161 10.56 -12.82 -13.22
C VAL A 161 11.01 -12.83 -11.74
N SER A 162 10.07 -12.83 -10.81
CA SER A 162 10.38 -12.78 -9.38
C SER A 162 10.65 -14.16 -8.79
N TYR A 163 10.04 -15.22 -9.31
CA TYR A 163 10.14 -16.57 -8.74
C TYR A 163 11.38 -17.39 -9.14
N THR A 164 12.15 -16.94 -10.12
CA THR A 164 13.43 -17.59 -10.42
C THR A 164 14.49 -17.31 -9.36
N HIS A 165 14.24 -16.38 -8.44
CA HIS A 165 15.22 -15.95 -7.43
C HIS A 165 14.70 -15.92 -5.98
N LEU A 166 13.43 -16.18 -5.75
CA LEU A 166 12.84 -16.20 -4.42
C LEU A 166 12.14 -17.55 -4.20
N THR A 167 12.77 -18.42 -3.45
CA THR A 167 12.05 -19.52 -2.81
C THR A 167 11.14 -18.93 -1.77
N LEU A 168 9.83 -18.92 -2.03
CA LEU A 168 8.85 -18.54 -1.03
C LEU A 168 8.99 -19.50 0.16
N PRO A 169 9.21 -19.00 1.37
CA PRO A 169 8.89 -19.80 2.54
C PRO A 169 7.39 -20.10 2.46
N THR A 170 7.02 -21.33 2.71
CA THR A 170 5.62 -21.75 2.77
C THR A 170 4.99 -21.07 3.98
N ILE A 171 4.57 -19.83 3.82
CA ILE A 171 3.87 -19.10 4.88
C ILE A 171 2.39 -19.28 4.64
N CYS A 172 1.84 -20.31 5.21
CA CYS A 172 0.45 -20.39 5.55
C CYS A 172 0.33 -20.58 7.05
N SER A 173 0.47 -19.54 7.79
CA SER A 173 -0.18 -19.36 9.08
C SER A 173 -1.08 -18.15 8.96
N VAL A 174 -2.32 -18.41 8.67
CA VAL A 174 -3.43 -17.50 8.82
C VAL A 174 -4.04 -17.74 10.19
#